data_e00646fe190bde125ffac3b9138c189f
#
_entry.id   e00646fe190bde125ffac3b9138c189f
#
_cell.length_a   1.000
_cell.length_b   1.000
_cell.length_c   1.000
_cell.angle_alpha   90.00
_cell.angle_beta   90.00
_cell.angle_gamma   90.00
#
_symmetry.space_group_name_H-M   'P 1'
#
loop_
_entity.id
_entity.type
_entity.pdbx_description
1 polymer ?
#
loop_
_entity_poly.entity_id
_entity_poly.type
_entity_poly.pdbx_seq_one_letter_code
_entity_poly.pdbx_strand_id
1 'polypeptide(L)'
;PLFGRRTAQLHMKPFDYKTSISFANGFDDEEKMMLYGAFGGTALYLQQINHNKDFEENIKNAFLRTTAYLYEEPLLLLRQEVQEPGIYSAIIEAIAGGATKANEISTRIGEEAAKCLKYINTLCELGILYKETPFGEKDSSRKTIYGISDFMFRFWYRYVFDNGFCRCRLS
;
A
#
# COMPACT_ATOMS: atom_id res chain seq x y z
N PRO A 1 15.92 -5.21 -25.43
CA PRO A 1 14.80 -4.38 -24.95
C PRO A 1 13.50 -4.82 -25.59
N LEU A 2 12.56 -5.31 -24.79
CA LEU A 2 11.25 -5.80 -25.26
C LEU A 2 10.23 -4.66 -25.46
N PHE A 3 10.61 -3.42 -25.24
CA PHE A 3 9.73 -2.26 -25.23
C PHE A 3 9.05 -1.93 -26.58
N GLY A 4 9.54 -2.41 -27.68
CA GLY A 4 8.95 -2.14 -29.01
C GLY A 4 8.04 -3.26 -29.56
N ARG A 5 7.82 -4.34 -28.81
CA ARG A 5 7.07 -5.53 -29.31
C ARG A 5 5.76 -5.81 -28.58
N ARG A 6 5.30 -4.91 -27.69
CA ARG A 6 4.02 -5.08 -27.00
C ARG A 6 2.88 -4.70 -27.95
N THR A 7 2.03 -5.65 -28.29
CA THR A 7 0.83 -5.43 -29.08
C THR A 7 -0.37 -5.00 -28.25
N ALA A 8 -0.36 -5.28 -26.93
CA ALA A 8 -1.37 -4.86 -25.98
C ALA A 8 -0.81 -4.84 -24.56
N GLN A 9 -1.39 -4.00 -23.71
CA GLN A 9 -1.13 -3.96 -22.27
C GLN A 9 -2.48 -4.00 -21.55
N LEU A 10 -2.69 -5.00 -20.70
CA LEU A 10 -3.87 -5.10 -19.85
C LEU A 10 -3.51 -4.66 -18.43
N HIS A 11 -4.15 -3.60 -17.94
CA HIS A 11 -4.02 -3.17 -16.56
C HIS A 11 -5.08 -3.88 -15.71
N MET A 12 -4.66 -4.83 -14.89
CA MET A 12 -5.55 -5.53 -13.96
C MET A 12 -5.65 -4.74 -12.65
N LYS A 13 -6.90 -4.42 -12.26
CA LYS A 13 -7.19 -3.78 -10.97
C LYS A 13 -7.29 -4.84 -9.87
N PRO A 14 -6.98 -4.48 -8.61
CA PRO A 14 -7.29 -5.33 -7.47
C PRO A 14 -8.78 -5.68 -7.43
N PHE A 15 -9.10 -6.85 -6.91
CA PHE A 15 -10.49 -7.28 -6.70
C PHE A 15 -11.18 -6.37 -5.69
N ASP A 16 -12.47 -6.14 -5.91
CA ASP A 16 -13.33 -5.53 -4.90
C ASP A 16 -13.59 -6.48 -3.72
N TYR A 17 -14.25 -5.96 -2.68
CA TYR A 17 -14.58 -6.74 -1.49
C TYR A 17 -15.37 -8.01 -1.83
N LYS A 18 -16.41 -7.90 -2.67
CA LYS A 18 -17.28 -9.02 -3.01
C LYS A 18 -16.55 -10.17 -3.70
N THR A 19 -15.63 -9.84 -4.58
CA THR A 19 -14.79 -10.83 -5.26
C THR A 19 -13.73 -11.40 -4.30
N SER A 20 -13.12 -10.56 -3.48
CA SER A 20 -12.05 -10.96 -2.55
C SER A 20 -12.51 -11.91 -1.46
N ILE A 21 -13.75 -11.78 -0.95
CA ILE A 21 -14.28 -12.68 0.09
C ILE A 21 -14.44 -14.14 -0.37
N SER A 22 -14.44 -14.41 -1.68
CA SER A 22 -14.41 -15.79 -2.18
C SER A 22 -13.11 -16.53 -1.84
N PHE A 23 -12.04 -15.78 -1.55
CA PHE A 23 -10.77 -16.33 -1.05
C PHE A 23 -10.75 -16.55 0.46
N ALA A 24 -11.80 -16.14 1.18
CA ALA A 24 -11.94 -16.28 2.63
C ALA A 24 -13.14 -17.16 3.01
N ASN A 25 -13.37 -18.24 2.25
CA ASN A 25 -14.44 -19.19 2.54
C ASN A 25 -14.19 -19.87 3.91
N GLY A 26 -15.25 -20.00 4.71
CA GLY A 26 -15.18 -20.60 6.05
C GLY A 26 -14.94 -19.61 7.18
N PHE A 27 -14.58 -18.37 6.88
CA PHE A 27 -14.48 -17.28 7.85
C PHE A 27 -15.85 -16.60 8.03
N ASP A 28 -16.09 -16.01 9.18
CA ASP A 28 -17.27 -15.18 9.40
C ASP A 28 -17.16 -13.83 8.67
N ASP A 29 -18.19 -13.00 8.72
CA ASP A 29 -18.23 -11.76 7.95
C ASP A 29 -17.30 -10.68 8.51
N GLU A 30 -17.03 -10.68 9.82
CA GLU A 30 -16.08 -9.78 10.47
C GLU A 30 -14.64 -10.17 10.09
N GLU A 31 -14.30 -11.45 10.18
CA GLU A 31 -13.00 -11.99 9.75
C GLU A 31 -12.74 -11.75 8.27
N LYS A 32 -13.75 -11.94 7.39
CA LYS A 32 -13.62 -11.60 5.96
C LYS A 32 -13.30 -10.14 5.71
N MET A 33 -13.94 -9.24 6.47
CA MET A 33 -13.68 -7.80 6.37
C MET A 33 -12.26 -7.48 6.86
N MET A 34 -11.82 -8.07 7.96
CA MET A 34 -10.47 -7.90 8.49
C MET A 34 -9.42 -8.45 7.54
N LEU A 35 -9.62 -9.65 6.98
CA LEU A 35 -8.73 -10.24 5.97
C LEU A 35 -8.62 -9.36 4.73
N TYR A 36 -9.74 -8.86 4.19
CA TYR A 36 -9.70 -7.91 3.08
C TYR A 36 -8.96 -6.62 3.42
N GLY A 37 -9.16 -6.10 4.63
CA GLY A 37 -8.46 -4.91 5.13
C GLY A 37 -6.94 -5.10 5.25
N ALA A 38 -6.48 -6.34 5.51
CA ALA A 38 -5.07 -6.66 5.63
C ALA A 38 -4.41 -7.07 4.30
N PHE A 39 -5.05 -7.94 3.52
CA PHE A 39 -4.48 -8.51 2.29
C PHE A 39 -4.81 -7.68 1.03
N GLY A 40 -5.82 -6.81 1.09
CA GLY A 40 -6.30 -6.08 -0.07
C GLY A 40 -7.00 -6.96 -1.08
N GLY A 41 -7.06 -6.49 -2.36
CA GLY A 41 -7.72 -7.19 -3.46
C GLY A 41 -6.76 -7.87 -4.45
N THR A 42 -5.47 -7.94 -4.17
CA THR A 42 -4.50 -8.60 -5.06
C THR A 42 -4.59 -10.11 -4.91
N ALA A 43 -4.92 -10.81 -6.01
CA ALA A 43 -5.13 -12.27 -6.01
C ALA A 43 -3.98 -13.06 -5.37
N LEU A 44 -2.74 -12.66 -5.66
CA LEU A 44 -1.53 -13.30 -5.12
C LEU A 44 -1.45 -13.21 -3.58
N TYR A 45 -1.90 -12.09 -3.02
CA TYR A 45 -1.93 -11.90 -1.56
C TYR A 45 -3.09 -12.66 -0.93
N LEU A 46 -4.26 -12.65 -1.56
CA LEU A 46 -5.42 -13.40 -1.10
C LEU A 46 -5.18 -14.93 -1.08
N GLN A 47 -4.36 -15.44 -1.99
CA GLN A 47 -3.94 -16.85 -2.01
C GLN A 47 -3.07 -17.26 -0.80
N GLN A 48 -2.54 -16.31 -0.03
CA GLN A 48 -1.80 -16.61 1.20
C GLN A 48 -2.73 -16.95 2.37
N ILE A 49 -4.04 -16.72 2.24
CA ILE A 49 -5.04 -17.01 3.28
C ILE A 49 -5.20 -18.53 3.42
N ASN A 50 -4.94 -19.04 4.63
CA ASN A 50 -5.12 -20.44 4.97
C ASN A 50 -6.46 -20.65 5.69
N HIS A 51 -7.38 -21.35 5.06
CA HIS A 51 -8.73 -21.62 5.57
C HIS A 51 -8.78 -22.51 6.82
N ASN A 52 -7.68 -23.20 7.15
CA ASN A 52 -7.58 -24.05 8.34
C ASN A 52 -6.99 -23.29 9.54
N LYS A 53 -6.80 -22.00 9.43
CA LYS A 53 -6.22 -21.12 10.44
C LYS A 53 -7.17 -19.96 10.72
N ASP A 54 -7.18 -19.47 11.95
CA ASP A 54 -7.90 -18.26 12.31
C ASP A 54 -7.27 -17.00 11.72
N PHE A 55 -7.89 -15.85 11.94
CA PHE A 55 -7.41 -14.56 11.46
C PHE A 55 -6.00 -14.25 11.98
N GLU A 56 -5.74 -14.44 13.29
CA GLU A 56 -4.46 -14.09 13.91
C GLU A 56 -3.30 -14.92 13.35
N GLU A 57 -3.50 -16.24 13.18
CA GLU A 57 -2.52 -17.11 12.56
C GLU A 57 -2.26 -16.75 11.10
N ASN A 58 -3.28 -16.36 10.34
CA ASN A 58 -3.12 -15.89 8.96
C ASN A 58 -2.26 -14.62 8.92
N ILE A 59 -2.55 -13.62 9.74
CA ILE A 59 -1.73 -12.39 9.84
C ILE A 59 -0.29 -12.71 10.23
N LYS A 60 -0.09 -13.52 11.26
CA LYS A 60 1.24 -13.92 11.72
C LYS A 60 2.05 -14.62 10.63
N ASN A 61 1.40 -15.53 9.91
CA ASN A 61 2.07 -16.33 8.87
C ASN A 61 2.34 -15.53 7.60
N ALA A 62 1.49 -14.57 7.23
CA ALA A 62 1.64 -13.78 6.01
C ALA A 62 2.53 -12.55 6.19
N PHE A 63 2.55 -11.91 7.38
CA PHE A 63 3.17 -10.59 7.57
C PHE A 63 4.28 -10.54 8.62
N LEU A 64 4.26 -11.39 9.67
CA LEU A 64 5.11 -11.16 10.84
C LEU A 64 6.33 -12.07 10.91
N ARG A 65 6.37 -13.17 10.18
CA ARG A 65 7.54 -14.03 10.10
C ARG A 65 8.52 -13.50 9.06
N THR A 66 9.81 -13.53 9.32
CA THR A 66 10.85 -13.09 8.37
C THR A 66 10.86 -13.84 7.04
N THR A 67 10.30 -15.06 7.03
CA THR A 67 10.11 -15.89 5.83
C THR A 67 8.73 -15.73 5.20
N ALA A 68 7.86 -14.87 5.77
CA ALA A 68 6.51 -14.66 5.26
C ALA A 68 6.52 -13.90 3.95
N TYR A 69 5.60 -14.26 3.05
CA TYR A 69 5.54 -13.69 1.71
C TYR A 69 5.34 -12.17 1.73
N LEU A 70 4.51 -11.63 2.61
CA LEU A 70 4.20 -10.21 2.70
C LEU A 70 5.07 -9.45 3.72
N TYR A 71 6.09 -10.10 4.31
CA TYR A 71 6.94 -9.49 5.32
C TYR A 71 7.69 -8.25 4.83
N GLU A 72 8.23 -8.29 3.62
CA GLU A 72 8.98 -7.19 2.98
C GLU A 72 8.36 -6.76 1.63
N GLU A 73 7.23 -7.32 1.25
CA GLU A 73 6.64 -7.12 -0.08
C GLU A 73 6.48 -5.64 -0.47
N PRO A 74 5.97 -4.73 0.39
CA PRO A 74 5.86 -3.31 0.03
C PRO A 74 7.20 -2.65 -0.27
N LEU A 75 8.26 -3.02 0.45
CA LEU A 75 9.60 -2.49 0.21
C LEU A 75 10.23 -3.05 -1.06
N LEU A 76 9.99 -4.32 -1.35
CA LEU A 76 10.47 -4.97 -2.59
C LEU A 76 9.80 -4.35 -3.81
N LEU A 77 8.48 -4.12 -3.76
CA LEU A 77 7.74 -3.45 -4.83
C LEU A 77 8.27 -2.02 -5.06
N LEU A 78 8.46 -1.23 -4.01
CA LEU A 78 9.03 0.11 -4.16
C LEU A 78 10.42 0.09 -4.80
N ARG A 79 11.30 -0.85 -4.41
CA ARG A 79 12.65 -0.99 -5.01
C ARG A 79 12.61 -1.34 -6.49
N GLN A 80 11.58 -2.04 -6.95
CA GLN A 80 11.41 -2.41 -8.35
C GLN A 80 10.87 -1.26 -9.20
N GLU A 81 10.01 -0.42 -8.62
CA GLU A 81 9.26 0.61 -9.36
C GLU A 81 9.91 1.99 -9.32
N VAL A 82 10.73 2.30 -8.29
CA VAL A 82 11.26 3.65 -8.09
C VAL A 82 12.75 3.68 -7.75
N GLN A 83 13.43 4.81 -8.08
CA GLN A 83 14.87 4.96 -7.88
C GLN A 83 15.28 5.28 -6.44
N GLU A 84 14.42 5.98 -5.67
CA GLU A 84 14.69 6.42 -4.29
C GLU A 84 13.66 5.81 -3.31
N PRO A 85 13.62 4.48 -3.14
CA PRO A 85 12.56 3.80 -2.40
C PRO A 85 12.40 4.28 -0.94
N GLY A 86 13.48 4.77 -0.33
CA GLY A 86 13.47 5.31 1.03
C GLY A 86 12.55 6.51 1.19
N ILE A 87 12.57 7.46 0.25
CA ILE A 87 11.72 8.67 0.28
C ILE A 87 10.26 8.28 0.05
N TYR A 88 10.00 7.40 -0.91
CA TYR A 88 8.64 6.90 -1.18
C TYR A 88 8.07 6.16 0.03
N SER A 89 8.88 5.32 0.68
CA SER A 89 8.50 4.64 1.92
C SER A 89 8.17 5.63 3.04
N ALA A 90 8.99 6.66 3.25
CA ALA A 90 8.75 7.68 4.26
C ALA A 90 7.45 8.47 4.01
N ILE A 91 7.09 8.72 2.74
CA ILE A 91 5.82 9.36 2.38
C ILE A 91 4.64 8.46 2.76
N ILE A 92 4.70 7.17 2.41
CA ILE A 92 3.62 6.22 2.73
C ILE A 92 3.49 6.06 4.25
N GLU A 93 4.61 5.97 4.97
CA GLU A 93 4.65 5.94 6.45
C GLU A 93 4.00 7.18 7.06
N ALA A 94 4.33 8.39 6.56
CA ALA A 94 3.73 9.64 7.02
C ALA A 94 2.21 9.65 6.85
N ILE A 95 1.70 9.15 5.70
CA ILE A 95 0.27 9.05 5.40
C ILE A 95 -0.40 7.98 6.27
N ALA A 96 0.21 6.82 6.43
CA ALA A 96 -0.26 5.76 7.33
C ALA A 96 -0.35 6.25 8.79
N GLY A 97 0.57 7.14 9.18
CA GLY A 97 0.59 7.84 10.46
C GLY A 97 -0.39 9.02 10.56
N GLY A 98 -1.24 9.26 9.54
CA GLY A 98 -2.34 10.23 9.57
C GLY A 98 -2.04 11.60 8.93
N ALA A 99 -0.87 11.82 8.30
CA ALA A 99 -0.66 13.02 7.49
C ALA A 99 -1.47 12.92 6.19
N THR A 100 -2.34 13.89 5.93
CA THR A 100 -3.23 13.84 4.77
C THR A 100 -2.94 14.93 3.75
N LYS A 101 -2.25 16.00 4.13
CA LYS A 101 -1.93 17.13 3.24
C LYS A 101 -0.48 17.13 2.84
N ALA A 102 -0.18 17.60 1.62
CA ALA A 102 1.18 17.65 1.08
C ALA A 102 2.17 18.37 2.02
N ASN A 103 1.76 19.47 2.65
CA ASN A 103 2.60 20.19 3.61
C ASN A 103 2.87 19.41 4.90
N GLU A 104 1.87 18.68 5.41
CA GLU A 104 2.03 17.80 6.58
C GLU A 104 3.01 16.67 6.28
N ILE A 105 2.87 16.05 5.09
CA ILE A 105 3.73 14.97 4.61
C ILE A 105 5.17 15.50 4.45
N SER A 106 5.38 16.60 3.72
CA SER A 106 6.70 17.18 3.48
C SER A 106 7.41 17.57 4.78
N THR A 107 6.68 18.14 5.74
CA THR A 107 7.22 18.49 7.06
C THR A 107 7.66 17.25 7.84
N ARG A 108 6.87 16.17 7.81
CA ARG A 108 7.21 14.91 8.52
C ARG A 108 8.44 14.22 7.97
N ILE A 109 8.63 14.24 6.64
CA ILE A 109 9.76 13.57 5.99
C ILE A 109 11.00 14.48 5.86
N GLY A 110 10.87 15.79 6.14
CA GLY A 110 11.97 16.75 6.04
C GLY A 110 12.37 17.12 4.61
N GLU A 111 11.46 16.94 3.63
CA GLU A 111 11.70 17.24 2.22
C GLU A 111 10.99 18.52 1.78
N GLU A 112 11.52 19.15 0.71
CA GLU A 112 10.88 20.30 0.10
C GLU A 112 9.49 19.95 -0.47
N ALA A 113 8.49 20.80 -0.26
CA ALA A 113 7.11 20.53 -0.65
C ALA A 113 6.95 20.25 -2.16
N ALA A 114 7.69 20.95 -3.02
CA ALA A 114 7.63 20.76 -4.48
C ALA A 114 8.20 19.38 -4.88
N LYS A 115 9.29 18.94 -4.24
CA LYS A 115 9.90 17.63 -4.45
C LYS A 115 8.98 16.53 -3.92
N CYS A 116 8.42 16.72 -2.72
CA CYS A 116 7.48 15.79 -2.10
C CYS A 116 6.25 15.55 -2.99
N LEU A 117 5.66 16.60 -3.59
CA LEU A 117 4.53 16.46 -4.51
C LEU A 117 4.83 15.60 -5.74
N LYS A 118 6.06 15.64 -6.29
CA LYS A 118 6.46 14.76 -7.39
C LYS A 118 6.40 13.29 -6.98
N TYR A 119 6.95 12.96 -5.83
CA TYR A 119 6.92 11.60 -5.30
C TYR A 119 5.48 11.13 -4.99
N ILE A 120 4.65 11.98 -4.40
CA ILE A 120 3.23 11.69 -4.15
C ILE A 120 2.50 11.40 -5.47
N ASN A 121 2.72 12.21 -6.52
CA ASN A 121 2.10 11.98 -7.83
C ASN A 121 2.52 10.63 -8.42
N THR A 122 3.81 10.27 -8.35
CA THR A 122 4.28 8.95 -8.79
C THR A 122 3.58 7.82 -8.03
N LEU A 123 3.42 7.94 -6.70
CA LEU A 123 2.67 6.94 -5.92
C LEU A 123 1.19 6.86 -6.29
N CYS A 124 0.58 7.98 -6.71
CA CYS A 124 -0.78 7.98 -7.24
C CYS A 124 -0.84 7.28 -8.62
N GLU A 125 0.14 7.51 -9.50
CA GLU A 125 0.24 6.84 -10.79
C GLU A 125 0.45 5.32 -10.65
N LEU A 126 1.21 4.89 -9.64
CA LEU A 126 1.39 3.48 -9.27
C LEU A 126 0.14 2.87 -8.59
N GLY A 127 -0.88 3.68 -8.28
CA GLY A 127 -2.09 3.22 -7.61
C GLY A 127 -1.94 2.91 -6.12
N ILE A 128 -0.80 3.25 -5.51
CA ILE A 128 -0.55 3.05 -4.07
C ILE A 128 -1.26 4.12 -3.26
N LEU A 129 -1.27 5.37 -3.74
CA LEU A 129 -1.98 6.48 -3.13
C LEU A 129 -3.16 6.92 -4.02
N TYR A 130 -4.14 7.54 -3.37
CA TYR A 130 -5.18 8.32 -4.03
C TYR A 130 -5.10 9.78 -3.59
N LYS A 131 -5.64 10.67 -4.40
CA LYS A 131 -5.86 12.08 -4.06
C LYS A 131 -7.34 12.40 -4.16
N GLU A 132 -7.84 13.19 -3.23
CA GLU A 132 -9.19 13.74 -3.24
C GLU A 132 -9.12 15.25 -3.13
N THR A 133 -9.77 15.93 -4.08
CA THR A 133 -9.87 17.40 -4.10
C THR A 133 -11.35 17.76 -3.97
N PRO A 134 -11.74 18.73 -3.10
CA PRO A 134 -13.13 19.13 -2.98
C PRO A 134 -13.71 19.60 -4.32
N PHE A 135 -14.98 19.31 -4.53
CA PHE A 135 -15.69 19.71 -5.74
C PHE A 135 -15.58 21.24 -5.99
N GLY A 136 -15.25 21.61 -7.23
CA GLY A 136 -15.05 23.02 -7.62
C GLY A 136 -13.66 23.61 -7.33
N GLU A 137 -12.77 22.90 -6.66
CA GLU A 137 -11.39 23.31 -6.43
C GLU A 137 -10.46 22.80 -7.54
N LYS A 138 -9.33 23.51 -7.73
CA LYS A 138 -8.29 23.06 -8.67
C LYS A 138 -7.53 21.85 -8.10
N ASP A 139 -7.03 20.96 -8.94
CA ASP A 139 -6.21 19.79 -8.57
C ASP A 139 -4.98 20.11 -7.71
N SER A 140 -4.47 21.35 -7.80
CA SER A 140 -3.37 21.88 -6.99
C SER A 140 -3.82 22.57 -5.71
N SER A 141 -5.11 22.43 -5.32
CA SER A 141 -5.66 23.06 -4.13
C SER A 141 -4.95 22.58 -2.87
N ARG A 142 -4.68 23.53 -1.93
CA ARG A 142 -4.18 23.20 -0.58
C ARG A 142 -5.18 22.37 0.24
N LYS A 143 -6.42 22.24 -0.25
CA LYS A 143 -7.49 21.42 0.36
C LYS A 143 -7.43 19.95 -0.11
N THR A 144 -6.60 19.64 -1.11
CA THR A 144 -6.39 18.26 -1.58
C THR A 144 -5.84 17.42 -0.45
N ILE A 145 -6.43 16.24 -0.26
CA ILE A 145 -5.98 15.24 0.70
C ILE A 145 -5.47 13.99 -0.04
N TYR A 146 -4.56 13.31 0.60
CA TYR A 146 -3.94 12.08 0.11
C TYR A 146 -4.21 10.94 1.08
N GLY A 147 -4.41 9.74 0.55
CA GLY A 147 -4.60 8.53 1.33
C GLY A 147 -4.02 7.32 0.63
N ILE A 148 -3.90 6.20 1.34
CA ILE A 148 -3.39 4.95 0.79
C ILE A 148 -4.58 4.18 0.21
N SER A 149 -4.56 3.93 -1.11
CA SER A 149 -5.59 3.17 -1.83
C SER A 149 -5.43 1.67 -1.68
N ASP A 150 -4.19 1.19 -1.62
CA ASP A 150 -3.91 -0.23 -1.44
C ASP A 150 -4.01 -0.63 0.04
N PHE A 151 -4.94 -1.55 0.36
CA PHE A 151 -5.21 -1.95 1.74
C PHE A 151 -4.04 -2.72 2.36
N MET A 152 -3.33 -3.54 1.58
CA MET A 152 -2.17 -4.28 2.07
C MET A 152 -1.04 -3.32 2.44
N PHE A 153 -0.76 -2.31 1.61
CA PHE A 153 0.19 -1.25 1.96
C PHE A 153 -0.24 -0.50 3.22
N ARG A 154 -1.52 -0.12 3.32
CA ARG A 154 -2.04 0.58 4.50
C ARG A 154 -1.89 -0.24 5.77
N PHE A 155 -2.27 -1.53 5.73
CA PHE A 155 -2.12 -2.44 6.86
C PHE A 155 -0.66 -2.59 7.25
N TRP A 156 0.21 -2.85 6.28
CA TRP A 156 1.62 -3.10 6.48
C TRP A 156 2.34 -1.90 7.11
N TYR A 157 2.20 -0.70 6.55
CA TYR A 157 2.82 0.52 7.09
C TYR A 157 2.26 0.92 8.45
N ARG A 158 1.01 0.57 8.75
CA ARG A 158 0.38 0.91 10.03
C ARG A 158 0.75 -0.04 11.14
N TYR A 159 0.89 -1.34 10.85
CA TYR A 159 0.96 -2.38 11.88
C TYR A 159 2.21 -3.26 11.82
N VAL A 160 2.88 -3.37 10.67
CA VAL A 160 4.05 -4.23 10.47
C VAL A 160 5.34 -3.43 10.48
N PHE A 161 5.38 -2.31 9.76
CA PHE A 161 6.58 -1.49 9.59
C PHE A 161 7.12 -0.91 10.91
N ASP A 162 6.25 -0.41 11.78
CA ASP A 162 6.62 0.23 13.05
C ASP A 162 7.09 -0.74 14.14
N ASN A 163 6.86 -2.05 13.99
CA ASN A 163 7.27 -3.05 14.98
C ASN A 163 8.79 -3.36 14.96
N GLY A 164 9.62 -2.45 14.47
CA GLY A 164 11.08 -2.43 14.67
C GLY A 164 11.90 -3.38 13.80
N PHE A 165 11.26 -4.24 12.98
CA PHE A 165 11.99 -5.24 12.19
C PHE A 165 12.42 -4.77 10.80
N CYS A 166 11.81 -3.73 10.24
CA CYS A 166 12.04 -3.31 8.85
C CYS A 166 12.83 -2.01 8.68
N ARG A 167 12.95 -1.15 9.70
CA ARG A 167 13.65 0.16 9.58
C ARG A 167 15.14 0.06 9.22
N CYS A 168 15.81 -1.02 9.59
CA CYS A 168 17.26 -1.17 9.38
C CYS A 168 17.67 -1.53 7.94
N ARG A 169 16.72 -1.72 7.01
CA ARG A 169 17.00 -2.23 5.65
C ARG A 169 16.84 -1.19 4.53
N LEU A 170 16.51 0.06 4.86
CA LEU A 170 16.36 1.15 3.86
C LEU A 170 17.59 2.07 3.77
N SER A 171 18.63 1.84 4.58
CA SER A 171 19.91 2.56 4.53
C SER A 171 20.89 1.95 3.56
#